data_71dc1364fbc794277c545969be85d057
#
_entry.id   71dc1364fbc794277c545969be85d057
#
_cell.length_a   1.000
_cell.length_b   1.000
_cell.length_c   1.000
_cell.angle_alpha   90.00
_cell.angle_beta   90.00
_cell.angle_gamma   90.00
#
_symmetry.space_group_name_H-M   'P 1'
#
loop_
_entity.id
_entity.type
_entity.pdbx_description
1 polymer ?
#
loop_
_entity_poly.entity_id
_entity_poly.type
_entity_poly.pdbx_seq_one_letter_code
_entity_poly.pdbx_strand_id
1 'polypeptide(L)'
;MAGRAPGSTRIMAAIESAVGVINAVAIARSSKRLIGIALAAFDYVMDMQTERGDGTELFYARCAVLHAARAAGIDAFDVVWSDVNDEAGFLKEVDLIRKMGFNGKSLVNPRQIDLLHNAYAPTQQEVDHARRVIEAAEEGARIGLGVVSLNGKMVD
;
A
#
# COMPACT_ATOMS: atom_id res chain seq x y z
N MET A 1 -33.55 1.32 9.91
CA MET A 1 -32.19 1.37 10.50
C MET A 1 -31.60 -0.02 10.47
N ALA A 2 -30.33 -0.18 10.05
CA ALA A 2 -29.73 -1.50 9.77
C ALA A 2 -29.34 -2.34 11.01
N GLY A 3 -29.86 -2.07 12.19
CA GLY A 3 -29.66 -2.88 13.41
C GLY A 3 -28.20 -3.11 13.87
N ARG A 4 -27.22 -2.41 13.26
CA ARG A 4 -25.81 -2.55 13.64
C ARG A 4 -25.46 -1.61 14.80
N ALA A 5 -24.60 -2.08 15.69
CA ALA A 5 -24.11 -1.25 16.80
C ALA A 5 -23.38 0.01 16.25
N PRO A 6 -23.53 1.18 16.88
CA PRO A 6 -22.77 2.37 16.52
C PRO A 6 -21.27 2.08 16.50
N GLY A 7 -20.57 2.51 15.47
CA GLY A 7 -19.13 2.30 15.32
C GLY A 7 -18.69 0.93 14.78
N SER A 8 -19.59 -0.03 14.56
CA SER A 8 -19.26 -1.38 14.08
C SER A 8 -18.83 -1.41 12.59
N THR A 9 -19.17 -0.40 11.80
CA THR A 9 -18.77 -0.30 10.39
C THR A 9 -17.41 0.37 10.27
N ARG A 10 -16.45 -0.32 9.67
CA ARG A 10 -15.14 0.24 9.33
C ARG A 10 -15.24 1.10 8.07
N ILE A 11 -14.31 2.03 7.91
CA ILE A 11 -14.30 3.01 6.82
C ILE A 11 -12.96 2.91 6.09
N MET A 12 -13.00 2.99 4.77
CA MET A 12 -11.85 3.29 3.92
C MET A 12 -12.15 4.60 3.21
N ALA A 13 -11.25 5.58 3.27
CA ALA A 13 -11.43 6.87 2.62
C ALA A 13 -10.71 6.91 1.27
N ALA A 14 -11.38 7.45 0.24
CA ALA A 14 -10.76 7.78 -1.03
C ALA A 14 -10.16 9.19 -0.98
N ILE A 15 -8.91 9.31 -1.41
CA ILE A 15 -8.20 10.58 -1.58
C ILE A 15 -8.16 10.88 -3.07
N GLU A 16 -8.87 11.89 -3.50
CA GLU A 16 -9.17 12.12 -4.93
C GLU A 16 -9.04 13.58 -5.37
N SER A 17 -8.36 14.40 -4.57
CA SER A 17 -8.14 15.82 -4.86
C SER A 17 -6.82 16.32 -4.29
N ALA A 18 -6.31 17.42 -4.81
CA ALA A 18 -5.11 18.09 -4.30
C ALA A 18 -5.25 18.44 -2.82
N VAL A 19 -6.39 18.99 -2.41
CA VAL A 19 -6.66 19.31 -1.01
C VAL A 19 -6.73 18.06 -0.14
N GLY A 20 -7.26 16.95 -0.67
CA GLY A 20 -7.27 15.65 0.00
C GLY A 20 -5.86 15.09 0.21
N VAL A 21 -5.00 15.18 -0.81
CA VAL A 21 -3.60 14.77 -0.74
C VAL A 21 -2.83 15.59 0.30
N ILE A 22 -2.97 16.92 0.28
CA ILE A 22 -2.32 17.81 1.27
C ILE A 22 -2.78 17.51 2.70
N ASN A 23 -4.04 17.13 2.90
CA ASN A 23 -4.61 16.82 4.21
C ASN A 23 -4.62 15.32 4.54
N ALA A 24 -3.94 14.47 3.77
CA ALA A 24 -4.01 13.01 3.90
C ALA A 24 -3.71 12.52 5.33
N VAL A 25 -2.75 13.12 6.03
CA VAL A 25 -2.41 12.77 7.43
C VAL A 25 -3.57 13.09 8.38
N ALA A 26 -4.19 14.26 8.24
CA ALA A 26 -5.34 14.64 9.06
C ALA A 26 -6.54 13.73 8.80
N ILE A 27 -6.80 13.39 7.53
CA ILE A 27 -7.84 12.45 7.13
C ILE A 27 -7.55 11.06 7.73
N ALA A 28 -6.35 10.53 7.56
CA ALA A 28 -5.96 9.22 8.07
C ALA A 28 -6.13 9.06 9.60
N ARG A 29 -6.00 10.15 10.35
CA ARG A 29 -6.14 10.19 11.81
C ARG A 29 -7.53 10.64 12.31
N SER A 30 -8.46 10.94 11.41
CA SER A 30 -9.76 11.55 11.77
C SER A 30 -10.68 10.62 12.56
N SER A 31 -10.53 9.30 12.47
CA SER A 31 -11.40 8.35 13.15
C SER A 31 -10.72 7.01 13.39
N LYS A 32 -10.97 6.42 14.58
CA LYS A 32 -10.56 5.03 14.88
C LYS A 32 -11.28 3.96 14.01
N ARG A 33 -12.34 4.35 13.31
CA ARG A 33 -13.05 3.49 12.36
C ARG A 33 -12.36 3.41 11.01
N LEU A 34 -11.46 4.35 10.71
CA LEU A 34 -10.70 4.38 9.47
C LEU A 34 -9.63 3.27 9.50
N ILE A 35 -9.69 2.35 8.56
CA ILE A 35 -8.79 1.21 8.47
C ILE A 35 -7.85 1.30 7.28
N GLY A 36 -8.10 2.22 6.36
CA GLY A 36 -7.29 2.44 5.18
C GLY A 36 -7.66 3.71 4.45
N ILE A 37 -6.74 4.17 3.64
CA ILE A 37 -6.95 5.23 2.65
C ILE A 37 -6.50 4.74 1.28
N ALA A 38 -7.22 5.16 0.24
CA ALA A 38 -6.95 4.82 -1.15
C ALA A 38 -6.77 6.08 -1.98
N LEU A 39 -5.79 6.08 -2.88
CA LEU A 39 -5.72 7.11 -3.91
C LEU A 39 -6.73 6.79 -5.02
N ALA A 40 -7.57 7.77 -5.42
CA ALA A 40 -8.52 7.66 -6.52
C ALA A 40 -8.05 8.57 -7.67
N ALA A 41 -7.45 7.96 -8.70
CA ALA A 41 -6.66 8.70 -9.68
C ALA A 41 -7.49 9.53 -10.66
N PHE A 42 -8.67 9.06 -11.05
CA PHE A 42 -9.46 9.76 -12.07
C PHE A 42 -9.86 11.17 -11.63
N ASP A 43 -10.48 11.26 -10.46
CA ASP A 43 -10.90 12.55 -9.91
C ASP A 43 -9.70 13.39 -9.51
N TYR A 44 -8.62 12.75 -8.99
CA TYR A 44 -7.39 13.45 -8.66
C TYR A 44 -6.73 14.14 -9.88
N VAL A 45 -6.58 13.45 -11.01
CA VAL A 45 -5.96 14.08 -12.20
C VAL A 45 -6.85 15.16 -12.80
N MET A 46 -8.17 15.05 -12.70
CA MET A 46 -9.10 16.11 -13.09
C MET A 46 -8.93 17.36 -12.20
N ASP A 47 -8.85 17.18 -10.89
CA ASP A 47 -8.61 18.26 -9.94
C ASP A 47 -7.24 18.93 -10.15
N MET A 48 -6.23 18.14 -10.51
CA MET A 48 -4.88 18.59 -10.86
C MET A 48 -4.76 19.19 -12.27
N GLN A 49 -5.86 19.22 -13.06
CA GLN A 49 -5.91 19.69 -14.43
C GLN A 49 -4.89 18.98 -15.35
N THR A 50 -4.74 17.66 -15.19
CA THR A 50 -3.85 16.81 -15.97
C THR A 50 -4.57 15.53 -16.40
N GLU A 51 -3.86 14.64 -17.08
CA GLU A 51 -4.35 13.37 -17.56
C GLU A 51 -3.51 12.21 -16.99
N ARG A 52 -4.09 11.01 -17.00
CA ARG A 52 -3.35 9.78 -16.69
C ARG A 52 -2.30 9.52 -17.77
N GLY A 53 -1.04 9.39 -17.34
CA GLY A 53 0.11 9.12 -18.19
C GLY A 53 0.91 7.90 -17.72
N ASP A 54 2.20 8.06 -17.58
CA ASP A 54 3.14 7.00 -17.16
C ASP A 54 3.20 6.79 -15.64
N GLY A 55 2.40 7.51 -14.87
CA GLY A 55 2.34 7.45 -13.41
C GLY A 55 3.14 8.56 -12.69
N THR A 56 3.90 9.36 -13.43
CA THR A 56 4.65 10.50 -12.87
C THR A 56 3.71 11.52 -12.24
N GLU A 57 2.54 11.74 -12.83
CA GLU A 57 1.48 12.63 -12.36
C GLU A 57 0.92 12.21 -11.00
N LEU A 58 1.05 10.93 -10.64
CA LEU A 58 0.55 10.37 -9.38
C LEU A 58 1.63 10.25 -8.30
N PHE A 59 2.90 10.40 -8.65
CA PHE A 59 4.00 10.02 -7.77
C PHE A 59 3.95 10.72 -6.42
N TYR A 60 3.75 12.04 -6.41
CA TYR A 60 3.62 12.80 -5.17
C TYR A 60 2.41 12.36 -4.34
N ALA A 61 1.25 12.21 -4.98
CA ALA A 61 0.03 11.77 -4.30
C ALA A 61 0.18 10.37 -3.71
N ARG A 62 0.79 9.43 -4.43
CA ARG A 62 1.15 8.10 -3.93
C ARG A 62 2.03 8.17 -2.68
N CYS A 63 3.09 8.96 -2.72
CA CYS A 63 3.98 9.15 -1.58
C CYS A 63 3.22 9.74 -0.38
N ALA A 64 2.44 10.79 -0.59
CA ALA A 64 1.70 11.47 0.48
C ALA A 64 0.67 10.54 1.16
N VAL A 65 -0.13 9.83 0.35
CA VAL A 65 -1.14 8.88 0.85
C VAL A 65 -0.47 7.73 1.61
N LEU A 66 0.60 7.14 1.06
CA LEU A 66 1.33 6.07 1.71
C LEU A 66 1.91 6.50 3.06
N HIS A 67 2.59 7.65 3.11
CA HIS A 67 3.15 8.19 4.36
C HIS A 67 2.06 8.50 5.39
N ALA A 68 0.92 9.06 4.96
CA ALA A 68 -0.21 9.35 5.83
C ALA A 68 -0.79 8.07 6.46
N ALA A 69 -0.98 7.02 5.66
CA ALA A 69 -1.45 5.72 6.13
C ALA A 69 -0.48 5.11 7.15
N ARG A 70 0.81 5.07 6.84
CA ARG A 70 1.85 4.53 7.74
C ARG A 70 1.94 5.30 9.05
N ALA A 71 1.89 6.65 8.99
CA ALA A 71 1.90 7.50 10.18
C ALA A 71 0.63 7.35 11.06
N ALA A 72 -0.47 6.87 10.49
CA ALA A 72 -1.71 6.59 11.22
C ALA A 72 -1.87 5.10 11.61
N GLY A 73 -0.98 4.21 11.17
CA GLY A 73 -1.05 2.77 11.41
C GLY A 73 -2.22 2.07 10.70
N ILE A 74 -2.59 2.56 9.51
CA ILE A 74 -3.67 2.03 8.68
C ILE A 74 -3.15 1.60 7.30
N ASP A 75 -3.97 0.88 6.52
CA ASP A 75 -3.58 0.41 5.20
C ASP A 75 -3.62 1.52 4.14
N ALA A 76 -2.71 1.40 3.16
CA ALA A 76 -2.68 2.23 1.96
C ALA A 76 -3.01 1.39 0.73
N PHE A 77 -3.94 1.89 -0.10
CA PHE A 77 -4.30 1.28 -1.37
C PHE A 77 -4.07 2.25 -2.53
N ASP A 78 -3.55 1.70 -3.62
CA ASP A 78 -3.30 2.49 -4.83
C ASP A 78 -4.52 2.51 -5.75
N VAL A 79 -4.40 3.25 -6.82
CA VAL A 79 -5.40 3.53 -7.84
C VAL A 79 -5.81 2.29 -8.62
N VAL A 80 -6.96 2.35 -9.31
CA VAL A 80 -7.40 1.35 -10.26
C VAL A 80 -6.57 1.37 -11.55
N TRP A 81 -6.49 0.21 -12.21
CA TRP A 81 -6.05 0.08 -13.61
C TRP A 81 -7.27 -0.18 -14.48
N SER A 82 -7.62 0.77 -15.32
CA SER A 82 -8.90 0.78 -16.06
C SER A 82 -8.92 -0.12 -17.29
N ASP A 83 -7.78 -0.32 -17.97
CA ASP A 83 -7.70 -1.22 -19.11
C ASP A 83 -7.58 -2.66 -18.63
N VAL A 84 -8.72 -3.37 -18.64
CA VAL A 84 -8.80 -4.77 -18.21
C VAL A 84 -8.13 -5.76 -19.18
N ASN A 85 -7.74 -5.31 -20.37
CA ASN A 85 -7.06 -6.13 -21.36
C ASN A 85 -5.55 -5.90 -21.36
N ASP A 86 -5.06 -4.85 -20.71
CA ASP A 86 -3.62 -4.59 -20.53
C ASP A 86 -3.10 -5.19 -19.21
N GLU A 87 -2.93 -6.50 -19.21
CA GLU A 87 -2.37 -7.24 -18.07
C GLU A 87 -0.92 -6.84 -17.78
N ALA A 88 -0.12 -6.58 -18.83
CA ALA A 88 1.28 -6.19 -18.64
C ALA A 88 1.44 -4.84 -17.97
N GLY A 89 0.65 -3.83 -18.36
CA GLY A 89 0.62 -2.54 -17.70
C GLY A 89 0.12 -2.62 -16.27
N PHE A 90 -0.95 -3.43 -16.04
CA PHE A 90 -1.44 -3.71 -14.68
C PHE A 90 -0.34 -4.26 -13.78
N LEU A 91 0.36 -5.32 -14.19
CA LEU A 91 1.41 -5.97 -13.41
C LEU A 91 2.63 -5.07 -13.20
N LYS A 92 2.97 -4.23 -14.19
CA LYS A 92 4.03 -3.23 -14.04
C LYS A 92 3.69 -2.20 -12.95
N GLU A 93 2.45 -1.72 -12.91
CA GLU A 93 2.01 -0.80 -11.85
C GLU A 93 1.94 -1.50 -10.49
N VAL A 94 1.49 -2.76 -10.44
CA VAL A 94 1.48 -3.57 -9.21
C VAL A 94 2.89 -3.74 -8.64
N ASP A 95 3.90 -4.04 -9.48
CA ASP A 95 5.30 -4.15 -9.04
C ASP A 95 5.81 -2.82 -8.45
N LEU A 96 5.51 -1.69 -9.10
CA LEU A 96 5.86 -0.37 -8.60
C LEU A 96 5.28 -0.11 -7.22
N ILE A 97 3.97 -0.29 -7.03
CA ILE A 97 3.31 0.05 -5.77
C ILE A 97 3.66 -0.92 -4.64
N ARG A 98 3.90 -2.21 -4.97
CA ARG A 98 4.44 -3.18 -4.02
C ARG A 98 5.81 -2.74 -3.50
N LYS A 99 6.72 -2.30 -4.39
CA LYS A 99 8.03 -1.75 -4.02
C LYS A 99 7.95 -0.45 -3.23
N MET A 100 6.96 0.38 -3.48
CA MET A 100 6.68 1.57 -2.67
C MET A 100 6.18 1.22 -1.27
N GLY A 101 5.54 0.06 -1.07
CA GLY A 101 5.02 -0.39 0.21
C GLY A 101 3.50 -0.29 0.38
N PHE A 102 2.73 -0.15 -0.69
CA PHE A 102 1.27 -0.21 -0.61
C PHE A 102 0.79 -1.61 -0.20
N ASN A 103 -0.34 -1.69 0.49
CA ASN A 103 -0.96 -2.94 0.91
C ASN A 103 -1.72 -3.64 -0.22
N GLY A 104 -2.01 -2.92 -1.30
CA GLY A 104 -2.72 -3.39 -2.48
C GLY A 104 -3.18 -2.25 -3.34
N LYS A 105 -4.18 -2.50 -4.18
CA LYS A 105 -4.79 -1.47 -5.02
C LYS A 105 -6.28 -1.74 -5.25
N SER A 106 -7.01 -0.70 -5.64
CA SER A 106 -8.39 -0.83 -6.08
C SER A 106 -8.47 -1.54 -7.43
N LEU A 107 -9.50 -2.35 -7.64
CA LEU A 107 -9.69 -3.13 -8.85
C LEU A 107 -11.03 -2.76 -9.51
N VAL A 108 -11.08 -2.76 -10.83
CA VAL A 108 -12.30 -2.51 -11.61
C VAL A 108 -12.91 -3.80 -12.17
N ASN A 109 -12.18 -4.91 -12.15
CA ASN A 109 -12.65 -6.17 -12.72
C ASN A 109 -12.18 -7.37 -11.88
N PRO A 110 -13.04 -8.38 -11.65
CA PRO A 110 -12.66 -9.59 -10.92
C PRO A 110 -11.46 -10.37 -11.51
N ARG A 111 -11.22 -10.26 -12.83
CA ARG A 111 -10.03 -10.88 -13.47
C ARG A 111 -8.70 -10.38 -12.89
N GLN A 112 -8.68 -9.18 -12.34
CA GLN A 112 -7.47 -8.59 -11.74
C GLN A 112 -7.16 -9.15 -10.34
N ILE A 113 -8.09 -9.87 -9.70
CA ILE A 113 -7.93 -10.35 -8.32
C ILE A 113 -6.77 -11.33 -8.22
N ASP A 114 -6.79 -12.39 -9.04
CA ASP A 114 -5.74 -13.43 -9.00
C ASP A 114 -4.38 -12.87 -9.43
N LEU A 115 -4.35 -11.97 -10.42
CA LEU A 115 -3.14 -11.30 -10.85
C LEU A 115 -2.52 -10.48 -9.70
N LEU A 116 -3.35 -9.70 -8.98
CA LEU A 116 -2.90 -8.92 -7.84
C LEU A 116 -2.40 -9.81 -6.69
N HIS A 117 -3.17 -10.84 -6.32
CA HIS A 117 -2.80 -11.75 -5.25
C HIS A 117 -1.49 -12.48 -5.55
N ASN A 118 -1.31 -12.98 -6.77
CA ASN A 118 -0.08 -13.66 -7.18
C ASN A 118 1.13 -12.72 -7.14
N ALA A 119 0.96 -11.46 -7.57
CA ALA A 119 2.03 -10.47 -7.54
C ALA A 119 2.42 -10.02 -6.12
N TYR A 120 1.49 -10.08 -5.16
CA TYR A 120 1.74 -9.76 -3.76
C TYR A 120 2.16 -10.97 -2.92
N ALA A 121 1.95 -12.19 -3.42
CA ALA A 121 2.38 -13.39 -2.71
C ALA A 121 3.91 -13.41 -2.58
N PRO A 122 4.44 -13.70 -1.37
CA PRO A 122 5.88 -13.84 -1.21
C PRO A 122 6.38 -15.08 -1.97
N THR A 123 7.51 -14.94 -2.62
CA THR A 123 8.21 -16.08 -3.22
C THR A 123 8.80 -16.98 -2.14
N GLN A 124 9.02 -18.26 -2.46
CA GLN A 124 9.68 -19.20 -1.54
C GLN A 124 11.05 -18.66 -1.08
N GLN A 125 11.80 -18.02 -1.99
CA GLN A 125 13.09 -17.41 -1.67
C GLN A 125 12.97 -16.26 -0.64
N GLU A 126 11.95 -15.41 -0.76
CA GLU A 126 11.67 -14.33 0.21
C GLU A 126 11.29 -14.92 1.58
N VAL A 127 10.46 -15.97 1.60
CA VAL A 127 10.08 -16.68 2.84
C VAL A 127 11.31 -17.30 3.52
N ASP A 128 12.15 -18.00 2.78
CA ASP A 128 13.35 -18.65 3.32
C ASP A 128 14.38 -17.63 3.77
N HIS A 129 14.49 -16.49 3.08
CA HIS A 129 15.33 -15.39 3.53
C HIS A 129 14.82 -14.79 4.83
N ALA A 130 13.52 -14.49 4.93
CA ALA A 130 12.91 -13.94 6.14
C ALA A 130 13.10 -14.85 7.35
N ARG A 131 12.94 -16.17 7.18
CA ARG A 131 13.20 -17.16 8.26
C ARG A 131 14.64 -17.07 8.76
N ARG A 132 15.62 -17.05 7.84
CA ARG A 132 17.05 -16.93 8.22
C ARG A 132 17.36 -15.62 8.94
N VAL A 133 16.69 -14.52 8.55
CA VAL A 133 16.83 -13.22 9.23
C VAL A 133 16.32 -13.31 10.67
N ILE A 134 15.14 -13.92 10.87
CA ILE A 134 14.55 -14.11 12.20
C ILE A 134 15.45 -14.98 13.06
N GLU A 135 15.89 -16.13 12.56
CA GLU A 135 16.80 -17.04 13.27
C GLU A 135 18.10 -16.35 13.69
N ALA A 136 18.71 -15.56 12.79
CA ALA A 136 19.92 -14.81 13.09
C ALA A 136 19.69 -13.74 14.16
N ALA A 137 18.57 -13.02 14.11
CA ALA A 137 18.21 -12.00 15.08
C ALA A 137 17.95 -12.62 16.47
N GLU A 138 17.19 -13.73 16.54
CA GLU A 138 16.94 -14.46 17.79
C GLU A 138 18.24 -15.00 18.42
N GLU A 139 19.13 -15.56 17.63
CA GLU A 139 20.44 -16.01 18.11
C GLU A 139 21.29 -14.84 18.62
N GLY A 140 21.33 -13.72 17.88
CA GLY A 140 22.01 -12.51 18.33
C GLY A 140 21.48 -11.99 19.65
N ALA A 141 20.16 -11.92 19.81
CA ALA A 141 19.52 -11.52 21.07
C ALA A 141 19.88 -12.45 22.23
N ARG A 142 19.94 -13.77 21.99
CA ARG A 142 20.31 -14.77 23.01
C ARG A 142 21.73 -14.60 23.54
N ILE A 143 22.67 -14.14 22.70
CA ILE A 143 24.09 -13.90 23.10
C ILE A 143 24.38 -12.42 23.41
N GLY A 144 23.34 -11.58 23.51
CA GLY A 144 23.46 -10.17 23.91
C GLY A 144 23.96 -9.23 22.82
N LEU A 145 23.91 -9.62 21.53
CA LEU A 145 24.23 -8.76 20.40
C LEU A 145 22.98 -8.03 19.94
N GLY A 146 23.06 -6.70 19.85
CA GLY A 146 21.97 -5.86 19.32
C GLY A 146 21.88 -5.84 17.78
N VAL A 147 22.96 -6.27 17.11
CA VAL A 147 23.06 -6.30 15.65
C VAL A 147 23.77 -7.60 15.25
N VAL A 148 23.24 -8.27 14.25
CA VAL A 148 23.84 -9.48 13.68
C VAL A 148 24.12 -9.31 12.19
N SER A 149 24.97 -10.18 11.61
CA SER A 149 25.26 -10.17 10.18
C SER A 149 24.76 -11.48 9.55
N LEU A 150 24.00 -11.35 8.46
CA LEU A 150 23.60 -12.46 7.61
C LEU A 150 24.11 -12.23 6.19
N ASN A 151 24.97 -13.13 5.67
CA ASN A 151 25.58 -13.01 4.33
C ASN A 151 26.29 -11.67 4.09
N GLY A 152 26.98 -11.12 5.14
CA GLY A 152 27.69 -9.84 5.04
C GLY A 152 26.80 -8.59 5.08
N LYS A 153 25.50 -8.74 5.29
CA LYS A 153 24.56 -7.62 5.48
C LYS A 153 24.15 -7.54 6.94
N MET A 154 24.04 -6.33 7.44
CA MET A 154 23.56 -6.05 8.79
C MET A 154 22.08 -6.41 8.90
N VAL A 155 21.72 -7.04 10.03
CA VAL A 155 20.34 -7.34 10.44
C VAL A 155 20.18 -6.76 11.85
N ASP A 156 19.19 -5.89 12.02
CA ASP A 156 18.83 -5.21 13.27
C ASP A 156 17.32 -5.26 13.54
#